data_e19b40d0ad4ff5c15094fb08a315d516
#
_entry.id   e19b40d0ad4ff5c15094fb08a315d516
#
_cell.length_a   1.000
_cell.length_b   1.000
_cell.length_c   1.000
_cell.angle_alpha   90.00
_cell.angle_beta   90.00
_cell.angle_gamma   90.00
#
_symmetry.space_group_name_H-M   'P 1'
#
loop_
_entity.id
_entity.type
_entity.pdbx_description
1 polymer ?
#
loop_
_entity_poly.entity_id
_entity_poly.type
_entity_poly.pdbx_seq_one_letter_code
_entity_poly.pdbx_strand_id
1 'polypeptide(L)'
;MGSQEMRVQKELTLFTHAAMNGLYGESFIIYNPAYQELKIHESYTRQKDGSIVKTPDNAFVEVLPSAAADAPAYNGLKEMVVVHTGLELGATIYLDYSVITRPGYLPELDICESVEELSPIKEYVLSLSVPDNKPLHYELLNGKN
;
A
#
# COMPACT_ATOMS: atom_id res chain seq x y z
N MET A 1 -22.48 -9.99 -1.43
CA MET A 1 -21.15 -10.27 -0.89
C MET A 1 -20.85 -9.30 0.26
N GLY A 2 -20.06 -9.69 1.27
CA GLY A 2 -19.67 -8.82 2.38
C GLY A 2 -18.63 -7.76 1.98
N SER A 3 -18.19 -6.95 2.94
CA SER A 3 -17.05 -6.04 2.75
C SER A 3 -15.76 -6.84 2.53
N GLN A 4 -14.82 -6.22 1.84
CA GLN A 4 -13.47 -6.75 1.65
C GLN A 4 -12.48 -5.77 2.28
N GLU A 5 -11.50 -6.27 2.99
CA GLU A 5 -10.40 -5.48 3.52
C GLU A 5 -9.08 -6.01 2.96
N MET A 6 -8.31 -5.12 2.37
CA MET A 6 -6.93 -5.36 2.00
C MET A 6 -6.05 -4.54 2.95
N ARG A 7 -5.34 -5.21 3.85
CA ARG A 7 -4.37 -4.59 4.74
C ARG A 7 -2.96 -4.82 4.25
N VAL A 8 -2.20 -3.75 4.18
CA VAL A 8 -0.80 -3.77 3.75
C VAL A 8 0.07 -3.26 4.89
N GLN A 9 1.06 -4.07 5.26
CA GLN A 9 2.12 -3.70 6.18
C GLN A 9 3.43 -3.78 5.44
N LYS A 10 4.14 -2.66 5.31
CA LYS A 10 5.38 -2.55 4.56
C LYS A 10 6.49 -2.03 5.46
N GLU A 11 7.60 -2.75 5.47
CA GLU A 11 8.88 -2.29 6.02
C GLU A 11 9.90 -2.16 4.89
N LEU A 12 10.51 -0.99 4.77
CA LEU A 12 11.50 -0.71 3.75
C LEU A 12 12.73 -0.05 4.34
N THR A 13 13.89 -0.71 4.25
CA THR A 13 15.16 -0.13 4.71
C THR A 13 15.89 0.56 3.58
N LEU A 14 16.34 1.78 3.82
CA LEU A 14 16.99 2.65 2.84
C LEU A 14 18.51 2.47 2.89
N PHE A 15 19.07 1.88 1.85
CA PHE A 15 20.52 1.64 1.75
C PHE A 15 21.26 2.60 0.82
N THR A 16 20.53 3.38 0.00
CA THR A 16 21.12 4.29 -0.98
C THR A 16 20.42 5.65 -0.98
N HIS A 17 21.16 6.70 -1.37
CA HIS A 17 20.58 8.03 -1.55
C HIS A 17 19.50 8.05 -2.66
N ALA A 18 19.67 7.26 -3.71
CA ALA A 18 18.67 7.16 -4.77
C ALA A 18 17.34 6.57 -4.26
N ALA A 19 17.41 5.56 -3.38
CA ALA A 19 16.22 5.01 -2.72
C ALA A 19 15.51 6.06 -1.87
N MET A 20 16.27 6.87 -1.13
CA MET A 20 15.75 7.89 -0.25
C MET A 20 15.10 9.07 -0.99
N ASN A 21 15.76 9.56 -2.04
CA ASN A 21 15.37 10.83 -2.70
C ASN A 21 14.48 10.65 -3.93
N GLY A 22 14.44 9.48 -4.54
CA GLY A 22 13.76 9.30 -5.82
C GLY A 22 12.74 8.19 -5.88
N LEU A 23 12.92 7.11 -5.12
CA LEU A 23 12.09 5.91 -5.26
C LEU A 23 11.12 5.69 -4.10
N TYR A 24 11.56 5.94 -2.87
CA TYR A 24 10.84 5.52 -1.68
C TYR A 24 10.63 6.64 -0.64
N GLY A 25 10.89 7.89 -1.01
CA GLY A 25 10.58 9.05 -0.18
C GLY A 25 9.08 9.26 0.03
N GLU A 26 8.26 8.70 -0.85
CA GLU A 26 6.81 8.77 -0.83
C GLU A 26 6.20 7.40 -1.06
N SER A 27 5.01 7.18 -0.52
CA SER A 27 4.15 6.03 -0.83
C SER A 27 2.84 6.50 -1.43
N PHE A 28 2.32 5.76 -2.41
CA PHE A 28 1.13 6.12 -3.17
C PHE A 28 0.07 5.04 -3.00
N ILE A 29 -1.13 5.43 -2.56
CA ILE A 29 -2.24 4.52 -2.33
C ILE A 29 -3.45 5.03 -3.11
N ILE A 30 -3.83 4.31 -4.17
CA ILE A 30 -4.99 4.65 -5.00
C ILE A 30 -6.23 3.94 -4.46
N TYR A 31 -7.33 4.67 -4.32
CA TYR A 31 -8.61 4.13 -3.89
C TYR A 31 -9.78 4.94 -4.48
N ASN A 32 -10.98 4.35 -4.46
CA ASN A 32 -12.19 5.02 -4.91
C ASN A 32 -13.09 5.33 -3.72
N PRO A 33 -13.17 6.58 -3.26
CA PRO A 33 -13.94 6.95 -2.06
C PRO A 33 -15.45 6.73 -2.18
N ALA A 34 -15.99 6.55 -3.39
CA ALA A 34 -17.39 6.19 -3.58
C ALA A 34 -17.70 4.78 -3.07
N TYR A 35 -16.71 3.88 -3.09
CA TYR A 35 -16.87 2.46 -2.78
C TYR A 35 -15.88 1.94 -1.75
N GLN A 36 -14.83 2.69 -1.47
CA GLN A 36 -13.72 2.27 -0.62
C GLN A 36 -13.44 3.32 0.45
N GLU A 37 -12.93 2.85 1.57
CA GLU A 37 -12.41 3.67 2.66
C GLU A 37 -10.93 3.33 2.85
N LEU A 38 -10.09 4.37 2.90
CA LEU A 38 -8.68 4.23 3.25
C LEU A 38 -8.51 4.48 4.75
N LYS A 39 -7.83 3.57 5.43
CA LYS A 39 -7.39 3.74 6.83
C LYS A 39 -5.90 3.61 6.94
N ILE A 40 -5.22 4.66 7.38
CA ILE A 40 -3.82 4.60 7.79
C ILE A 40 -3.80 4.20 9.27
N HIS A 41 -3.22 3.04 9.57
CA HIS A 41 -3.10 2.54 10.94
C HIS A 41 -1.85 3.10 11.61
N GLU A 42 -0.73 3.06 10.89
CA GLU A 42 0.54 3.55 11.38
C GLU A 42 1.48 3.95 10.24
N SER A 43 2.22 5.04 10.43
CA SER A 43 3.27 5.48 9.51
C SER A 43 4.37 6.19 10.28
N TYR A 44 5.60 5.67 10.16
CA TYR A 44 6.77 6.26 10.80
C TYR A 44 8.06 5.83 10.10
N THR A 45 9.14 6.53 10.41
CA THR A 45 10.50 6.15 10.05
C THR A 45 11.26 5.81 11.32
N ARG A 46 11.81 4.60 11.40
CA ARG A 46 12.77 4.21 12.42
C ARG A 46 14.16 4.56 11.92
N GLN A 47 14.82 5.52 12.58
CA GLN A 47 16.15 5.96 12.21
C GLN A 47 17.22 4.92 12.60
N LYS A 48 18.44 5.08 12.12
CA LYS A 48 19.55 4.15 12.35
C LYS A 48 19.87 3.96 13.84
N ASP A 49 19.69 5.00 14.65
CA ASP A 49 19.88 4.97 16.11
C ASP A 49 18.72 4.35 16.88
N GLY A 50 17.65 3.92 16.17
CA GLY A 50 16.43 3.35 16.74
C GLY A 50 15.36 4.36 17.11
N SER A 51 15.60 5.65 16.95
CA SER A 51 14.60 6.68 17.19
C SER A 51 13.47 6.61 16.16
N ILE A 52 12.25 6.97 16.57
CA ILE A 52 11.04 6.92 15.77
C ILE A 52 10.61 8.34 15.41
N VAL A 53 10.50 8.59 14.11
CA VAL A 53 9.93 9.83 13.56
C VAL A 53 8.57 9.49 12.95
N LYS A 54 7.50 9.88 13.65
CA LYS A 54 6.14 9.69 13.14
C LYS A 54 5.90 10.57 11.92
N THR A 55 5.19 10.04 10.94
CA THR A 55 4.72 10.82 9.79
C THR A 55 3.73 11.87 10.29
N PRO A 56 3.99 13.17 10.07
CA PRO A 56 3.10 14.23 10.55
C PRO A 56 1.82 14.30 9.70
N ASP A 57 0.74 14.85 10.26
CA ASP A 57 -0.58 14.90 9.62
C ASP A 57 -0.55 15.61 8.26
N ASN A 58 0.25 16.65 8.10
CA ASN A 58 0.40 17.40 6.84
C ASN A 58 1.21 16.66 5.76
N ALA A 59 1.79 15.51 6.08
CA ALA A 59 2.50 14.65 5.13
C ALA A 59 1.58 13.60 4.45
N PHE A 60 0.29 13.61 4.77
CA PHE A 60 -0.74 12.83 4.09
C PHE A 60 -1.50 13.77 3.15
N VAL A 61 -1.27 13.61 1.85
CA VAL A 61 -1.84 14.51 0.83
C VAL A 61 -2.67 13.70 -0.15
N GLU A 62 -3.96 14.04 -0.27
CA GLU A 62 -4.88 13.40 -1.19
C GLU A 62 -4.93 14.18 -2.50
N VAL A 63 -4.66 13.50 -3.61
CA VAL A 63 -4.62 14.08 -4.95
C VAL A 63 -5.38 13.22 -5.97
N LEU A 64 -5.59 13.74 -7.16
CA LEU A 64 -6.02 12.95 -8.31
C LEU A 64 -4.82 12.14 -8.82
N PRO A 65 -4.96 10.81 -9.05
CA PRO A 65 -3.88 10.03 -9.65
C PRO A 65 -3.45 10.61 -11.00
N SER A 66 -2.15 10.69 -11.24
CA SER A 66 -1.61 11.25 -12.49
C SER A 66 -2.13 10.50 -13.73
N ALA A 67 -2.30 9.19 -13.63
CA ALA A 67 -2.87 8.36 -14.70
C ALA A 67 -4.35 8.68 -15.01
N ALA A 68 -5.08 9.34 -14.10
CA ALA A 68 -6.47 9.74 -14.28
C ALA A 68 -6.62 11.18 -14.81
N ALA A 69 -5.54 11.96 -14.90
CA ALA A 69 -5.58 13.38 -15.27
C ALA A 69 -6.25 13.64 -16.63
N ASP A 70 -6.00 12.77 -17.60
CA ASP A 70 -6.56 12.86 -18.97
C ASP A 70 -7.71 11.87 -19.21
N ALA A 71 -8.24 11.25 -18.17
CA ALA A 71 -9.27 10.22 -18.25
C ALA A 71 -10.47 10.56 -17.35
N PRO A 72 -11.42 11.40 -17.81
CA PRO A 72 -12.55 11.89 -16.99
C PRO A 72 -13.39 10.78 -16.33
N ALA A 73 -13.46 9.58 -16.93
CA ALA A 73 -14.14 8.43 -16.34
C ALA A 73 -13.53 7.96 -15.01
N TYR A 74 -12.28 8.32 -14.74
CA TYR A 74 -11.55 7.94 -13.51
C TYR A 74 -11.41 9.09 -12.51
N ASN A 75 -12.08 10.22 -12.72
CA ASN A 75 -12.02 11.38 -11.81
C ASN A 75 -12.56 11.08 -10.39
N GLY A 76 -13.26 9.96 -10.21
CA GLY A 76 -13.67 9.48 -8.89
C GLY A 76 -12.55 8.81 -8.08
N LEU A 77 -11.40 8.50 -8.70
CA LEU A 77 -10.26 7.94 -8.00
C LEU A 77 -9.51 9.02 -7.22
N LYS A 78 -8.94 8.62 -6.11
CA LYS A 78 -8.04 9.43 -5.30
C LYS A 78 -6.74 8.68 -5.05
N GLU A 79 -5.67 9.42 -4.90
CA GLU A 79 -4.38 8.91 -4.50
C GLU A 79 -3.95 9.59 -3.21
N MET A 80 -3.74 8.79 -2.18
CA MET A 80 -3.11 9.26 -0.95
C MET A 80 -1.60 9.18 -1.13
N VAL A 81 -0.96 10.33 -1.09
CA VAL A 81 0.51 10.45 -1.05
C VAL A 81 0.93 10.54 0.40
N VAL A 82 1.73 9.58 0.85
CA VAL A 82 2.33 9.58 2.18
C VAL A 82 3.78 9.99 2.05
N VAL A 83 4.10 11.21 2.47
CA VAL A 83 5.47 11.74 2.43
C VAL A 83 6.22 11.29 3.69
N HIS A 84 7.21 10.41 3.51
CA HIS A 84 7.99 9.91 4.63
C HIS A 84 9.01 10.94 5.10
N THR A 85 9.10 11.14 6.41
CA THR A 85 9.96 12.13 7.06
C THR A 85 11.03 11.46 7.94
N GLY A 86 12.10 12.18 8.24
CA GLY A 86 13.20 11.64 9.06
C GLY A 86 14.04 10.60 8.33
N LEU A 87 14.10 10.67 6.99
CA LEU A 87 14.84 9.72 6.17
C LEU A 87 16.34 9.93 6.30
N GLU A 88 17.05 8.82 6.46
CA GLU A 88 18.51 8.76 6.44
C GLU A 88 18.97 7.38 5.91
N LEU A 89 20.22 7.23 5.56
CA LEU A 89 20.77 5.92 5.16
C LEU A 89 20.75 4.96 6.36
N GLY A 90 20.16 3.78 6.14
CA GLY A 90 19.96 2.77 7.17
C GLY A 90 18.66 2.93 7.97
N ALA A 91 17.88 3.98 7.71
CA ALA A 91 16.54 4.10 8.27
C ALA A 91 15.56 3.08 7.64
N THR A 92 14.54 2.73 8.39
CA THR A 92 13.46 1.84 7.94
C THR A 92 12.14 2.60 7.98
N ILE A 93 11.50 2.72 6.83
CA ILE A 93 10.13 3.22 6.69
C ILE A 93 9.17 2.09 7.08
N TYR A 94 8.19 2.41 7.91
CA TYR A 94 7.05 1.55 8.24
C TYR A 94 5.76 2.22 7.82
N LEU A 95 4.92 1.48 7.08
CA LEU A 95 3.60 1.93 6.66
C LEU A 95 2.61 0.77 6.81
N ASP A 96 1.54 1.01 7.55
CA ASP A 96 0.42 0.08 7.77
C ASP A 96 -0.88 0.79 7.42
N TYR A 97 -1.60 0.23 6.43
CA TYR A 97 -2.87 0.79 5.99
C TYR A 97 -3.84 -0.30 5.53
N SER A 98 -5.12 0.03 5.52
CA SER A 98 -6.18 -0.81 4.95
C SER A 98 -6.97 -0.03 3.90
N VAL A 99 -7.32 -0.73 2.82
CA VAL A 99 -8.36 -0.31 1.88
C VAL A 99 -9.55 -1.23 2.07
N ILE A 100 -10.67 -0.66 2.51
CA ILE A 100 -11.89 -1.39 2.83
C ILE A 100 -12.92 -1.12 1.73
N THR A 101 -13.30 -2.15 1.00
CA THR A 101 -14.29 -2.08 -0.07
C THR A 101 -15.67 -2.40 0.50
N ARG A 102 -16.66 -1.54 0.23
CA ARG A 102 -18.05 -1.70 0.67
C ARG A 102 -18.71 -2.92 0.04
N PRO A 103 -19.68 -3.53 0.73
CA PRO A 103 -20.44 -4.66 0.17
C PRO A 103 -21.10 -4.31 -1.17
N GLY A 104 -21.10 -5.26 -2.09
CA GLY A 104 -21.81 -5.16 -3.36
C GLY A 104 -21.10 -4.39 -4.47
N TYR A 105 -19.92 -3.84 -4.22
CA TYR A 105 -19.13 -3.17 -5.25
C TYR A 105 -18.46 -4.19 -6.21
N LEU A 106 -17.84 -5.20 -5.63
CA LEU A 106 -17.26 -6.29 -6.41
C LEU A 106 -18.16 -7.54 -6.32
N PRO A 107 -18.50 -8.18 -7.44
CA PRO A 107 -19.31 -9.39 -7.43
C PRO A 107 -18.56 -10.58 -6.80
N GLU A 108 -17.24 -10.60 -6.97
CA GLU A 108 -16.36 -11.69 -6.53
C GLU A 108 -15.06 -11.11 -5.97
N LEU A 109 -14.35 -11.90 -5.17
CA LEU A 109 -12.99 -11.58 -4.76
C LEU A 109 -12.04 -11.98 -5.90
N ASP A 110 -11.40 -10.99 -6.50
CA ASP A 110 -10.33 -11.18 -7.47
C ASP A 110 -9.11 -10.39 -7.02
N ILE A 111 -8.01 -11.10 -6.75
CA ILE A 111 -6.76 -10.52 -6.30
C ILE A 111 -5.66 -10.97 -7.25
N CYS A 112 -4.97 -10.02 -7.85
CA CYS A 112 -3.79 -10.27 -8.66
C CYS A 112 -2.64 -9.40 -8.11
N GLU A 113 -1.74 -10.03 -7.35
CA GLU A 113 -0.61 -9.35 -6.73
C GLU A 113 0.70 -9.73 -7.42
N SER A 114 1.50 -8.72 -7.74
CA SER A 114 2.87 -8.91 -8.20
C SER A 114 3.82 -8.92 -7.01
N VAL A 115 4.59 -9.99 -6.90
CA VAL A 115 5.61 -10.14 -5.85
C VAL A 115 6.95 -9.52 -6.28
N GLU A 116 7.06 -9.09 -7.55
CA GLU A 116 8.28 -8.48 -8.07
C GLU A 116 8.27 -6.96 -7.86
N GLU A 117 9.37 -6.44 -7.29
CA GLU A 117 9.64 -5.01 -7.17
C GLU A 117 11.03 -4.67 -7.74
N LEU A 118 11.30 -3.38 -7.92
CA LEU A 118 12.63 -2.88 -8.37
C LEU A 118 13.73 -3.09 -7.32
N SER A 119 13.35 -3.34 -6.08
CA SER A 119 14.26 -3.57 -4.95
C SER A 119 14.18 -5.02 -4.49
N PRO A 120 15.29 -5.57 -3.92
CA PRO A 120 15.26 -6.90 -3.33
C PRO A 120 14.21 -7.00 -2.23
N ILE A 121 13.39 -8.04 -2.28
CA ILE A 121 12.39 -8.37 -1.27
C ILE A 121 12.99 -9.42 -0.35
N LYS A 122 13.07 -9.10 0.94
CA LYS A 122 13.53 -10.04 1.97
C LYS A 122 12.48 -11.07 2.31
N GLU A 123 11.24 -10.63 2.44
CA GLU A 123 10.10 -11.45 2.80
C GLU A 123 8.82 -10.86 2.21
N TYR A 124 7.99 -11.69 1.64
CA TYR A 124 6.65 -11.35 1.18
C TYR A 124 5.66 -12.37 1.74
N VAL A 125 4.67 -11.91 2.47
CA VAL A 125 3.63 -12.76 3.05
C VAL A 125 2.27 -12.30 2.57
N LEU A 126 1.55 -13.15 1.86
CA LEU A 126 0.15 -12.95 1.51
C LEU A 126 -0.71 -13.87 2.37
N SER A 127 -1.57 -13.28 3.18
CA SER A 127 -2.53 -14.01 4.00
C SER A 127 -3.95 -13.71 3.51
N LEU A 128 -4.72 -14.74 3.27
CA LEU A 128 -6.08 -14.62 2.78
C LEU A 128 -7.04 -15.31 3.75
N SER A 129 -8.06 -14.57 4.19
CA SER A 129 -9.13 -15.09 5.02
C SER A 129 -10.46 -14.91 4.34
N VAL A 130 -11.17 -16.01 4.12
CA VAL A 130 -12.48 -16.04 3.48
C VAL A 130 -13.46 -16.83 4.36
N PRO A 131 -14.79 -16.57 4.29
CA PRO A 131 -15.78 -17.40 4.98
C PRO A 131 -15.71 -18.86 4.53
N ASP A 132 -15.92 -19.80 5.46
CA ASP A 132 -15.83 -21.25 5.21
C ASP A 132 -16.73 -21.76 4.09
N ASN A 133 -17.83 -21.06 3.82
CA ASN A 133 -18.79 -21.43 2.77
C ASN A 133 -18.40 -20.89 1.37
N LYS A 134 -17.23 -20.30 1.22
CA LYS A 134 -16.77 -19.78 -0.07
C LYS A 134 -15.54 -20.55 -0.57
N PRO A 135 -15.60 -21.17 -1.74
CA PRO A 135 -14.44 -21.80 -2.34
C PRO A 135 -13.40 -20.73 -2.69
N LEU A 136 -12.13 -21.03 -2.39
CA LEU A 136 -11.00 -20.21 -2.78
C LEU A 136 -10.18 -20.95 -3.83
N HIS A 137 -9.96 -20.31 -4.98
CA HIS A 137 -9.05 -20.77 -6.00
C HIS A 137 -7.87 -19.80 -6.05
N TYR A 138 -6.66 -20.33 -6.03
CA TYR A 138 -5.45 -19.51 -6.17
C TYR A 138 -4.44 -20.21 -7.06
N GLU A 139 -3.62 -19.41 -7.72
CA GLU A 139 -2.52 -19.88 -8.55
C GLU A 139 -1.30 -18.98 -8.34
N LEU A 140 -0.13 -19.60 -8.21
CA LEU A 140 1.15 -18.89 -8.17
C LEU A 140 1.80 -18.97 -9.55
N LEU A 141 1.80 -17.85 -10.26
CA LEU A 141 2.43 -17.75 -11.57
C LEU A 141 3.95 -17.54 -11.41
N ASN A 142 4.74 -18.28 -12.19
CA ASN A 142 6.21 -18.22 -12.20
C ASN A 142 6.89 -18.57 -10.86
N GLY A 143 6.16 -19.18 -9.93
CA GLY A 143 6.67 -19.65 -8.64
C GLY A 143 6.80 -21.18 -8.58
N LYS A 144 7.48 -21.66 -7.55
CA LYS A 144 7.45 -23.08 -7.16
C LYS A 144 6.42 -23.24 -6.06
N ASN A 145 5.45 -24.10 -6.28
CA ASN A 145 4.54 -24.58 -5.23
C ASN A 145 5.30 -25.43 -4.20
#